data_1028c3bdef1659c30d3d1d8aaf965592
#
_entry.id   1028c3bdef1659c30d3d1d8aaf965592
#
_cell.length_a   1.000
_cell.length_b   1.000
_cell.length_c   1.000
_cell.angle_alpha   90.00
_cell.angle_beta   90.00
_cell.angle_gamma   90.00
#
_symmetry.space_group_name_H-M   'P 1'
#
loop_
_entity.id
_entity.type
_entity.pdbx_description
1 polymer ?
#
loop_
_entity_poly.entity_id
_entity_poly.type
_entity_poly.pdbx_seq_one_letter_code
_entity_poly.pdbx_strand_id
1 'polypeptide(L)'
;METKFKSVTTIQIPLELVDDKVITFGTIVREMTELYARKNHDYGNSFDDGCDKLGVNYPLGRMLDKMNRLIACIGKEETMQVNESIEDTLKDLACYSVMTLSYLKRKKEHDKD
;
A
#
# COMPACT_ATOMS: atom_id res chain seq x y z
N MET A 1 -4.83 22.36 -20.69
CA MET A 1 -3.82 22.47 -19.61
C MET A 1 -2.82 21.34 -19.74
N GLU A 2 -1.56 21.68 -19.75
CA GLU A 2 -0.49 20.68 -19.88
C GLU A 2 -0.22 19.99 -18.56
N THR A 3 -0.27 18.66 -18.54
CA THR A 3 0.05 17.87 -17.34
C THR A 3 1.57 17.68 -17.24
N LYS A 4 2.11 18.06 -16.10
CA LYS A 4 3.52 17.84 -15.81
C LYS A 4 3.69 16.54 -15.04
N PHE A 5 4.84 15.89 -15.20
CA PHE A 5 5.15 14.60 -14.57
C PHE A 5 6.43 14.70 -13.76
N LYS A 6 6.50 13.88 -12.73
CA LYS A 6 7.70 13.71 -11.91
C LYS A 6 7.96 12.23 -11.71
N SER A 7 9.20 11.80 -11.86
CA SER A 7 9.59 10.43 -11.51
C SER A 7 9.63 10.29 -10.00
N VAL A 8 8.88 9.33 -9.47
CA VAL A 8 8.78 9.12 -8.03
C VAL A 8 9.88 8.19 -7.52
N THR A 9 10.21 7.16 -8.29
CA THR A 9 11.27 6.24 -7.92
C THR A 9 11.92 5.68 -9.18
N THR A 10 13.24 5.49 -9.13
CA THR A 10 14.01 4.85 -10.17
C THR A 10 14.96 3.87 -9.51
N ILE A 11 14.86 2.60 -9.90
CA ILE A 11 15.64 1.50 -9.30
C ILE A 11 16.40 0.78 -10.40
N GLN A 12 17.70 0.58 -10.19
CA GLN A 12 18.52 -0.28 -11.03
C GLN A 12 19.01 -1.44 -10.19
N ILE A 13 18.82 -2.67 -10.69
CA ILE A 13 19.17 -3.89 -9.98
C ILE A 13 20.25 -4.60 -10.80
N PRO A 14 21.35 -5.07 -10.17
CA PRO A 14 22.37 -5.86 -10.87
C PRO A 14 21.72 -7.01 -11.65
N LEU A 15 22.16 -7.21 -12.88
CA LEU A 15 21.54 -8.19 -13.78
C LEU A 15 21.50 -9.61 -13.19
N GLU A 16 22.55 -10.00 -12.47
CA GLU A 16 22.63 -11.32 -11.85
C GLU A 16 21.58 -11.56 -10.76
N LEU A 17 20.94 -10.50 -10.26
CA LEU A 17 19.89 -10.59 -9.24
C LEU A 17 18.48 -10.54 -9.83
N VAL A 18 18.37 -10.37 -11.16
CA VAL A 18 17.05 -10.20 -11.81
C VAL A 18 16.55 -11.53 -12.35
N ASP A 19 15.35 -11.93 -11.92
CA ASP A 19 14.60 -13.04 -12.49
C ASP A 19 13.14 -12.60 -12.64
N ASP A 20 12.28 -13.52 -13.11
CA ASP A 20 10.86 -13.22 -13.32
C ASP A 20 10.15 -12.80 -12.03
N LYS A 21 10.57 -13.34 -10.89
CA LYS A 21 9.98 -13.00 -9.60
C LYS A 21 10.26 -11.53 -9.24
N VAL A 22 11.49 -11.08 -9.45
CA VAL A 22 11.89 -9.69 -9.19
C VAL A 22 11.16 -8.74 -10.12
N ILE A 23 11.04 -9.10 -11.39
CA ILE A 23 10.33 -8.28 -12.39
C ILE A 23 8.85 -8.13 -11.99
N THR A 24 8.19 -9.24 -11.65
CA THR A 24 6.78 -9.23 -11.27
C THR A 24 6.55 -8.43 -9.98
N PHE A 25 7.42 -8.62 -9.00
CA PHE A 25 7.36 -7.85 -7.75
C PHE A 25 7.42 -6.35 -8.04
N GLY A 26 8.40 -5.92 -8.84
CA GLY A 26 8.56 -4.51 -9.19
C GLY A 26 7.38 -3.94 -9.95
N THR A 27 6.79 -4.73 -10.85
CA THR A 27 5.61 -4.32 -11.61
C THR A 27 4.41 -4.06 -10.67
N ILE A 28 4.19 -4.97 -9.73
CA ILE A 28 3.08 -4.83 -8.76
C ILE A 28 3.29 -3.58 -7.90
N VAL A 29 4.49 -3.36 -7.39
CA VAL A 29 4.80 -2.19 -6.56
C VAL A 29 4.61 -0.90 -7.34
N ARG A 30 5.00 -0.89 -8.63
CA ARG A 30 4.78 0.29 -9.48
C ARG A 30 3.29 0.58 -9.65
N GLU A 31 2.50 -0.44 -9.95
CA GLU A 31 1.04 -0.29 -10.08
C GLU A 31 0.41 0.22 -8.79
N MET A 32 0.86 -0.31 -7.66
CA MET A 32 0.41 0.14 -6.34
C MET A 32 0.74 1.62 -6.11
N THR A 33 1.94 2.04 -6.49
CA THR A 33 2.37 3.43 -6.34
C THR A 33 1.48 4.37 -7.17
N GLU A 34 1.18 4.00 -8.42
CA GLU A 34 0.32 4.80 -9.28
C GLU A 34 -1.09 4.92 -8.72
N LEU A 35 -1.65 3.81 -8.25
CA LEU A 35 -2.99 3.82 -7.63
C LEU A 35 -3.00 4.63 -6.33
N TYR A 36 -2.00 4.45 -5.50
CA TYR A 36 -1.87 5.20 -4.26
C TYR A 36 -1.81 6.70 -4.51
N ALA A 37 -1.08 7.14 -5.54
CA ALA A 37 -0.97 8.56 -5.85
C ALA A 37 -2.34 9.19 -6.13
N ARG A 38 -3.21 8.47 -6.86
CA ARG A 38 -4.57 8.93 -7.15
C ARG A 38 -5.44 8.95 -5.90
N LYS A 39 -5.39 7.88 -5.11
CA LYS A 39 -6.18 7.79 -3.87
C LYS A 39 -5.74 8.84 -2.86
N ASN A 40 -4.44 9.06 -2.73
CA ASN A 40 -3.90 10.07 -1.82
C ASN A 40 -4.37 11.48 -2.21
N HIS A 41 -4.39 11.78 -3.50
CA HIS A 41 -4.92 13.04 -4.00
C HIS A 41 -6.40 13.23 -3.60
N ASP A 42 -7.20 12.18 -3.76
CA ASP A 42 -8.65 12.27 -3.53
C ASP A 42 -9.02 12.29 -2.05
N TYR A 43 -8.33 11.51 -1.22
CA TYR A 43 -8.68 11.34 0.19
C TYR A 43 -7.93 12.27 1.13
N GLY A 44 -6.93 13.00 0.63
CA GLY A 44 -6.19 13.98 1.42
C GLY A 44 -5.40 13.36 2.55
N ASN A 45 -5.51 13.94 3.74
CA ASN A 45 -4.63 13.62 4.87
C ASN A 45 -5.27 12.70 5.91
N SER A 46 -6.35 12.00 5.57
CA SER A 46 -7.11 11.23 6.55
C SER A 46 -6.31 10.10 7.22
N PHE A 47 -5.42 9.45 6.49
CA PHE A 47 -4.59 8.39 7.07
C PHE A 47 -3.61 8.93 8.10
N ASP A 48 -2.91 10.01 7.76
CA ASP A 48 -1.97 10.64 8.69
C ASP A 48 -2.69 11.20 9.92
N ASP A 49 -3.86 11.80 9.73
CA ASP A 49 -4.69 12.28 10.85
C ASP A 49 -5.07 11.14 11.79
N GLY A 50 -5.45 10.00 11.25
CA GLY A 50 -5.77 8.82 12.05
C GLY A 50 -4.57 8.35 12.85
N CYS A 51 -3.39 8.28 12.23
CA CYS A 51 -2.15 7.92 12.90
C CYS A 51 -1.76 8.93 13.98
N ASP A 52 -1.94 10.22 13.72
CA ASP A 52 -1.64 11.25 14.70
C ASP A 52 -2.52 11.14 15.94
N LYS A 53 -3.79 10.79 15.76
CA LYS A 53 -4.76 10.70 16.86
C LYS A 53 -4.68 9.39 17.61
N LEU A 54 -4.45 8.28 16.94
CA LEU A 54 -4.55 6.94 17.53
C LEU A 54 -3.22 6.19 17.56
N GLY A 55 -2.16 6.77 17.00
CA GLY A 55 -0.87 6.09 16.87
C GLY A 55 -0.95 4.93 15.90
N VAL A 56 -0.01 3.99 16.02
CA VAL A 56 0.05 2.81 15.13
C VAL A 56 -1.16 1.89 15.27
N ASN A 57 -1.96 2.06 16.32
CA ASN A 57 -3.21 1.29 16.46
C ASN A 57 -4.17 1.54 15.31
N TYR A 58 -4.15 2.74 14.72
CA TYR A 58 -5.01 3.05 13.59
C TYR A 58 -4.70 2.17 12.37
N PRO A 59 -3.46 2.19 11.81
CA PRO A 59 -3.16 1.31 10.68
C PRO A 59 -3.19 -0.17 11.03
N LEU A 60 -2.83 -0.55 12.27
CA LEU A 60 -2.90 -1.96 12.69
C LEU A 60 -4.33 -2.48 12.64
N GLY A 61 -5.31 -1.67 13.06
CA GLY A 61 -6.73 -2.04 12.95
C GLY A 61 -7.15 -2.25 11.50
N ARG A 62 -6.71 -1.38 10.60
CA ARG A 62 -6.99 -1.52 9.17
C ARG A 62 -6.38 -2.79 8.59
N MET A 63 -5.14 -3.09 8.96
CA MET A 63 -4.47 -4.30 8.51
C MET A 63 -5.13 -5.56 9.08
N LEU A 64 -5.58 -5.50 10.33
CA LEU A 64 -6.29 -6.62 10.96
C LEU A 64 -7.59 -6.93 10.22
N ASP A 65 -8.36 -5.91 9.82
CA ASP A 65 -9.57 -6.11 9.03
C ASP A 65 -9.28 -6.87 7.73
N LYS A 66 -8.22 -6.46 7.03
CA LYS A 66 -7.83 -7.13 5.77
C LYS A 66 -7.35 -8.55 6.01
N MET A 67 -6.59 -8.77 7.08
CA MET A 67 -6.13 -10.12 7.43
C MET A 67 -7.30 -11.04 7.79
N ASN A 68 -8.25 -10.54 8.58
CA ASN A 68 -9.45 -11.31 8.93
C ASN A 68 -10.27 -11.65 7.69
N ARG A 69 -10.37 -10.72 6.74
CA ARG A 69 -11.06 -10.99 5.49
C ARG A 69 -10.36 -12.11 4.70
N LEU A 70 -9.03 -12.07 4.60
CA LEU A 70 -8.27 -13.13 3.94
C LEU A 70 -8.51 -14.49 4.59
N ILE A 71 -8.45 -14.54 5.92
CA ILE A 71 -8.66 -15.79 6.67
C ILE A 71 -10.08 -16.32 6.43
N ALA A 72 -11.09 -15.44 6.44
CA ALA A 72 -12.47 -15.83 6.24
C ALA A 72 -12.77 -16.30 4.82
N CYS A 73 -12.05 -15.77 3.82
CA CYS A 73 -12.35 -16.02 2.40
C CYS A 73 -11.56 -17.16 1.79
N ILE A 74 -10.46 -17.59 2.40
CA ILE A 74 -9.61 -18.66 1.86
C ILE A 74 -10.45 -19.94 1.69
N GLY A 75 -10.46 -20.47 0.47
CA GLY A 75 -11.20 -21.67 0.13
C GLY A 75 -12.70 -21.47 -0.09
N LYS A 76 -13.19 -20.23 -0.01
CA LYS A 76 -14.62 -19.91 -0.12
C LYS A 76 -14.94 -18.92 -1.21
N GLU A 77 -13.99 -18.63 -2.10
CA GLU A 77 -14.11 -17.56 -3.09
C GLU A 77 -15.35 -17.73 -3.99
N GLU A 78 -15.67 -18.96 -4.37
CA GLU A 78 -16.79 -19.25 -5.28
C GLU A 78 -18.16 -19.04 -4.65
N THR A 79 -18.25 -19.04 -3.32
CA THR A 79 -19.51 -18.88 -2.61
C THR A 79 -19.70 -17.52 -1.98
N MET A 80 -18.74 -16.61 -2.17
CA MET A 80 -18.78 -15.28 -1.58
C MET A 80 -19.91 -14.43 -2.20
N GLN A 81 -20.62 -13.72 -1.36
CA GLN A 81 -21.71 -12.82 -1.79
C GLN A 81 -21.18 -11.44 -2.24
N VAL A 82 -20.00 -11.06 -1.77
CA VAL A 82 -19.36 -9.79 -2.12
C VAL A 82 -18.20 -10.07 -3.07
N ASN A 83 -18.19 -9.38 -4.21
CA ASN A 83 -17.19 -9.60 -5.26
C ASN A 83 -15.94 -8.74 -5.02
N GLU A 84 -15.20 -9.06 -3.98
CA GLU A 84 -13.88 -8.49 -3.72
C GLU A 84 -12.87 -9.61 -3.72
N SER A 85 -11.88 -9.54 -4.61
CA SER A 85 -10.92 -10.63 -4.78
C SER A 85 -9.88 -10.68 -3.65
N ILE A 86 -9.29 -11.86 -3.49
CA ILE A 86 -8.17 -12.05 -2.55
C ILE A 86 -7.00 -11.16 -2.97
N GLU A 87 -6.75 -11.02 -4.28
CA GLU A 87 -5.70 -10.15 -4.80
C GLU A 87 -5.90 -8.70 -4.38
N ASP A 88 -7.13 -8.19 -4.47
CA ASP A 88 -7.44 -6.81 -4.06
C ASP A 88 -7.20 -6.62 -2.56
N THR A 89 -7.60 -7.59 -1.75
CA THR A 89 -7.39 -7.54 -0.30
C THR A 89 -5.90 -7.57 0.06
N LEU A 90 -5.12 -8.40 -0.65
CA LEU A 90 -3.67 -8.45 -0.46
C LEU A 90 -3.01 -7.11 -0.83
N LYS A 91 -3.45 -6.48 -1.92
CA LYS A 91 -2.95 -5.17 -2.31
C LYS A 91 -3.27 -4.11 -1.25
N ASP A 92 -4.49 -4.14 -0.71
CA ASP A 92 -4.88 -3.23 0.36
C ASP A 92 -3.99 -3.42 1.59
N LEU A 93 -3.78 -4.67 2.01
CA LEU A 93 -2.92 -4.98 3.15
C LEU A 93 -1.49 -4.47 2.93
N ALA A 94 -0.94 -4.73 1.74
CA ALA A 94 0.39 -4.27 1.38
C ALA A 94 0.47 -2.74 1.39
N CYS A 95 -0.54 -2.05 0.84
CA CYS A 95 -0.59 -0.59 0.82
C CYS A 95 -0.63 -0.01 2.23
N TYR A 96 -1.44 -0.56 3.13
CA TYR A 96 -1.47 -0.08 4.51
C TYR A 96 -0.11 -0.24 5.20
N SER A 97 0.59 -1.35 4.92
CA SER A 97 1.93 -1.57 5.48
C SER A 97 2.91 -0.50 5.00
N VAL A 98 2.93 -0.22 3.69
CA VAL A 98 3.82 0.79 3.11
C VAL A 98 3.44 2.20 3.57
N MET A 99 2.15 2.51 3.64
CA MET A 99 1.66 3.80 4.15
C MET A 99 2.11 4.02 5.59
N THR A 100 2.07 2.98 6.41
CA THR A 100 2.52 3.04 7.81
C THR A 100 4.03 3.31 7.87
N LEU A 101 4.81 2.60 7.08
CA LEU A 101 6.25 2.84 6.98
C LEU A 101 6.55 4.28 6.53
N SER A 102 5.79 4.77 5.55
CA SER A 102 5.94 6.14 5.06
C SER A 102 5.64 7.17 6.15
N TYR A 103 4.56 6.97 6.88
CA TYR A 103 4.18 7.84 8.00
C TYR A 103 5.29 7.89 9.05
N LEU A 104 5.78 6.73 9.47
CA LEU A 104 6.84 6.64 10.49
C LEU A 104 8.13 7.29 10.02
N LYS A 105 8.48 7.09 8.75
CA LYS A 105 9.69 7.70 8.18
C LYS A 105 9.59 9.22 8.14
N ARG A 106 8.46 9.76 7.66
CA ARG A 106 8.25 11.21 7.58
C ARG A 106 8.22 11.84 8.97
N LYS A 107 7.64 11.14 9.95
CA LYS A 107 7.60 11.61 11.33
C LYS A 107 9.00 11.68 11.94
N LYS A 108 9.85 10.68 11.71
CA LYS A 108 11.24 10.71 12.17
C LYS A 108 12.01 11.87 11.56
N GLU A 109 11.84 12.11 10.27
CA GLU A 109 12.52 13.20 9.57
C GLU A 109 12.09 14.56 10.12
N HIS A 110 10.80 14.70 10.42
CA HIS A 110 10.27 15.93 11.01
C HIS A 110 10.77 16.15 12.44
N ASP A 111 10.82 15.10 13.25
CA ASP A 111 11.24 15.18 14.65
C ASP A 111 12.75 15.48 14.82
N LYS A 112 13.55 15.33 13.77
CA LYS A 112 14.98 15.68 13.79
C LYS A 112 15.24 17.18 13.68
N ASP A 113 14.25 17.93 13.27
CA ASP A 113 14.34 19.38 13.14
C ASP A 113 14.03 20.05 14.48
#